data_cd11ba3cdad9162d16eafe2610f1a3a7
#
_entry.id   cd11ba3cdad9162d16eafe2610f1a3a7
#
_cell.length_a   1.000
_cell.length_b   1.000
_cell.length_c   1.000
_cell.angle_alpha   90.00
_cell.angle_beta   90.00
_cell.angle_gamma   90.00
#
_symmetry.space_group_name_H-M   'P 1'
#
loop_
_entity.id
_entity.type
_entity.pdbx_description
1 polymer ?
#
loop_
_entity_poly.entity_id
_entity_poly.type
_entity_poly.pdbx_seq_one_letter_code
_entity_poly.pdbx_strand_id
1 'polypeptide(L)'
;MDGKLLIRRFIAFLIDWNIMFGVAMAIMFFGPGNTSEYFLYPSVKMLTSPGFLLGIAWIFIYCLFKDCLFGRRSLGKLICGLAIQSSETGEKASVGSLILRNITYAIVQIEVIFVLVGKGKRLGDSIAKTQV
;
A
#
# COMPACT_ATOMS: atom_id res chain seq x y z
N MET A 1 -5.54 20.26 10.56
CA MET A 1 -5.38 18.78 10.68
C MET A 1 -4.55 18.51 11.92
N ASP A 2 -5.04 17.67 12.85
CA ASP A 2 -4.31 17.38 14.09
C ASP A 2 -2.98 16.67 13.80
N GLY A 3 -1.89 17.22 14.33
CA GLY A 3 -0.57 16.62 14.16
C GLY A 3 -0.48 15.16 14.63
N LYS A 4 -1.24 14.81 15.67
CA LYS A 4 -1.38 13.42 16.16
C LYS A 4 -1.97 12.48 15.11
N LEU A 5 -2.96 12.93 14.33
CA LEU A 5 -3.56 12.15 13.27
C LEU A 5 -2.57 11.93 12.11
N LEU A 6 -1.79 12.96 11.77
CA LEU A 6 -0.75 12.85 10.74
C LEU A 6 0.30 11.80 11.10
N ILE A 7 0.79 11.85 12.34
CA ILE A 7 1.77 10.88 12.84
C ILE A 7 1.20 9.45 12.79
N ARG A 8 -0.02 9.23 13.26
CA ARG A 8 -0.67 7.91 13.19
C ARG A 8 -0.80 7.40 11.75
N ARG A 9 -1.16 8.27 10.81
CA ARG A 9 -1.23 7.92 9.38
C ARG A 9 0.15 7.54 8.82
N PHE A 10 1.18 8.27 9.21
CA PHE A 10 2.57 8.00 8.80
C PHE A 10 3.07 6.66 9.35
N ILE A 11 2.84 6.39 10.64
CA ILE A 11 3.20 5.11 11.26
C ILE A 11 2.45 3.95 10.58
N ALA A 12 1.15 4.10 10.35
CA ALA A 12 0.36 3.09 9.63
C ALA A 12 0.92 2.80 8.23
N PHE A 13 1.31 3.85 7.51
CA PHE A 13 1.96 3.72 6.21
C PHE A 13 3.29 2.96 6.31
N LEU A 14 4.15 3.29 7.28
CA LEU A 14 5.42 2.60 7.48
C LEU A 14 5.23 1.11 7.78
N ILE A 15 4.25 0.76 8.62
CA ILE A 15 3.94 -0.64 8.93
C ILE A 15 3.50 -1.37 7.66
N ASP A 16 2.55 -0.83 6.91
CA ASP A 16 2.06 -1.44 5.67
C ASP A 16 3.17 -1.58 4.62
N TRP A 17 4.04 -0.58 4.52
CA TRP A 17 5.21 -0.59 3.65
C TRP A 17 6.19 -1.72 4.00
N ASN A 18 6.53 -1.84 5.30
CA ASN A 18 7.42 -2.90 5.77
C ASN A 18 6.86 -4.30 5.54
N ILE A 19 5.55 -4.51 5.75
CA ILE A 19 4.89 -5.79 5.48
C ILE A 19 4.96 -6.09 3.97
N MET A 20 4.60 -5.13 3.13
CA MET A 20 4.58 -5.29 1.68
C MET A 20 5.95 -5.69 1.14
N PHE A 21 6.98 -4.91 1.47
CA PHE A 21 8.34 -5.15 0.99
C PHE A 21 9.02 -6.32 1.69
N GLY A 22 8.82 -6.51 2.99
CA GLY A 22 9.41 -7.62 3.73
C GLY A 22 8.97 -8.97 3.19
N VAL A 23 7.67 -9.14 2.91
CA VAL A 23 7.16 -10.38 2.30
C VAL A 23 7.61 -10.52 0.85
N ALA A 24 7.63 -9.45 0.06
CA ALA A 24 8.14 -9.49 -1.31
C ALA A 24 9.61 -9.92 -1.35
N MET A 25 10.44 -9.35 -0.48
CA MET A 25 11.85 -9.73 -0.35
C MET A 25 12.00 -11.20 0.09
N ALA A 26 11.20 -11.64 1.05
CA ALA A 26 11.22 -13.04 1.47
C ALA A 26 10.87 -13.99 0.31
N ILE A 27 9.87 -13.65 -0.50
CA ILE A 27 9.50 -14.41 -1.70
C ILE A 27 10.64 -14.41 -2.72
N MET A 28 11.29 -13.27 -2.94
CA MET A 28 12.41 -13.15 -3.88
C MET A 28 13.65 -13.95 -3.42
N PHE A 29 13.94 -13.95 -2.11
CA PHE A 29 15.11 -14.65 -1.57
C PHE A 29 14.91 -16.14 -1.36
N PHE A 30 13.74 -16.55 -0.87
CA PHE A 30 13.47 -17.94 -0.46
C PHE A 30 12.48 -18.65 -1.37
N GLY A 31 11.87 -17.93 -2.31
CA GLY A 31 10.90 -18.47 -3.26
C GLY A 31 11.53 -19.27 -4.41
N PRO A 32 10.71 -19.81 -5.30
CA PRO A 32 11.18 -20.59 -6.43
C PRO A 32 12.06 -19.76 -7.37
N GLY A 33 13.18 -20.32 -7.80
CA GLY A 33 14.15 -19.62 -8.66
C GLY A 33 14.92 -18.53 -7.91
N ASN A 34 15.39 -18.86 -6.71
CA ASN A 34 16.16 -18.02 -5.79
C ASN A 34 16.93 -16.89 -6.49
N THR A 35 16.56 -15.64 -6.16
CA THR A 35 17.17 -14.45 -6.77
C THR A 35 18.32 -13.87 -5.95
N SER A 36 18.73 -14.54 -4.87
CA SER A 36 19.77 -14.03 -3.96
C SER A 36 21.10 -13.75 -4.68
N GLU A 37 21.47 -14.56 -5.67
CA GLU A 37 22.68 -14.35 -6.46
C GLU A 37 22.62 -13.05 -7.28
N TYR A 38 21.45 -12.65 -7.75
CA TYR A 38 21.29 -11.44 -8.57
C TYR A 38 21.37 -10.14 -7.76
N PHE A 39 21.24 -10.20 -6.43
CA PHE A 39 21.50 -9.03 -5.58
C PHE A 39 22.99 -8.70 -5.50
N LEU A 40 23.85 -9.71 -5.59
CA LEU A 40 25.31 -9.52 -5.64
C LEU A 40 25.78 -9.20 -7.06
N TYR A 41 25.16 -9.82 -8.07
CA TYR A 41 25.50 -9.65 -9.47
C TYR A 41 24.24 -9.33 -10.29
N PRO A 42 23.83 -8.04 -10.38
CA PRO A 42 22.64 -7.65 -11.11
C PRO A 42 22.66 -8.14 -12.55
N SER A 43 21.64 -8.88 -12.95
CA SER A 43 21.49 -9.43 -14.29
C SER A 43 20.07 -9.26 -14.80
N VAL A 44 19.91 -9.08 -16.10
CA VAL A 44 18.59 -9.01 -16.75
C VAL A 44 17.78 -10.31 -16.51
N LYS A 45 18.45 -11.44 -16.29
CA LYS A 45 17.82 -12.72 -15.93
C LYS A 45 17.02 -12.65 -14.62
N MET A 46 17.38 -11.72 -13.71
CA MET A 46 16.61 -11.47 -12.49
C MET A 46 15.15 -11.13 -12.81
N LEU A 47 14.90 -10.29 -13.81
CA LEU A 47 13.56 -9.81 -14.19
C LEU A 47 12.65 -10.94 -14.66
N THR A 48 13.20 -12.04 -15.15
CA THR A 48 12.45 -13.21 -15.63
C THR A 48 12.43 -14.36 -14.63
N SER A 49 13.09 -14.21 -13.48
CA SER A 49 13.11 -15.27 -12.46
C SER A 49 11.73 -15.40 -11.79
N PRO A 50 11.26 -16.64 -11.53
CA PRO A 50 9.97 -16.87 -10.89
C PRO A 50 9.83 -16.16 -9.54
N GLY A 51 10.87 -16.15 -8.71
CA GLY A 51 10.86 -15.49 -7.40
C GLY A 51 10.66 -13.97 -7.52
N PHE A 52 11.31 -13.33 -8.49
CA PHE A 52 11.14 -11.90 -8.73
C PHE A 52 9.72 -11.59 -9.21
N LEU A 53 9.21 -12.34 -10.19
CA LEU A 53 7.85 -12.14 -10.70
C LEU A 53 6.79 -12.35 -9.63
N LEU A 54 6.94 -13.36 -8.78
CA LEU A 54 6.04 -13.60 -7.64
C LEU A 54 6.13 -12.48 -6.59
N GLY A 55 7.33 -11.97 -6.30
CA GLY A 55 7.51 -10.84 -5.39
C GLY A 55 6.84 -9.56 -5.91
N ILE A 56 6.97 -9.27 -7.20
CA ILE A 56 6.27 -8.15 -7.85
C ILE A 56 4.76 -8.37 -7.83
N ALA A 57 4.28 -9.57 -8.17
CA ALA A 57 2.85 -9.90 -8.12
C ALA A 57 2.29 -9.71 -6.70
N TRP A 58 3.02 -10.11 -5.66
CA TRP A 58 2.66 -9.87 -4.27
C TRP A 58 2.50 -8.38 -3.96
N ILE A 59 3.47 -7.52 -4.39
CA ILE A 59 3.39 -6.07 -4.19
C ILE A 59 2.10 -5.51 -4.78
N PHE A 60 1.77 -5.89 -6.03
CA PHE A 60 0.54 -5.43 -6.68
C PHE A 60 -0.72 -5.90 -5.96
N ILE A 61 -0.81 -7.19 -5.63
CA ILE A 61 -1.97 -7.77 -4.94
C ILE A 61 -2.13 -7.10 -3.57
N TYR A 62 -1.04 -6.98 -2.80
CA TYR A 62 -1.10 -6.34 -1.50
C TYR A 62 -1.52 -4.88 -1.61
N CYS A 63 -0.96 -4.10 -2.55
CA CYS A 63 -1.34 -2.71 -2.78
C CYS A 63 -2.83 -2.55 -3.06
N LEU A 64 -3.41 -3.41 -3.90
CA LEU A 64 -4.81 -3.31 -4.28
C LEU A 64 -5.75 -3.69 -3.12
N PHE A 65 -5.42 -4.74 -2.38
CA PHE A 65 -6.34 -5.37 -1.43
C PHE A 65 -6.04 -5.06 0.04
N LYS A 66 -4.92 -4.41 0.37
CA LYS A 66 -4.53 -4.14 1.77
C LYS A 66 -5.62 -3.50 2.63
N ASP A 67 -6.37 -2.55 2.06
CA ASP A 67 -7.45 -1.85 2.76
C ASP A 67 -8.78 -2.63 2.77
N CYS A 68 -8.89 -3.71 2.00
CA CYS A 68 -10.06 -4.59 2.01
C CYS A 68 -10.00 -5.66 3.11
N LEU A 69 -8.81 -5.87 3.69
CA LEU A 69 -8.59 -6.83 4.78
C LEU A 69 -9.20 -6.32 6.10
N PHE A 70 -9.19 -7.13 7.12
CA PHE A 70 -9.49 -6.78 8.53
C PHE A 70 -10.60 -5.71 8.75
N GLY A 71 -11.76 -5.94 8.18
CA GLY A 71 -12.90 -5.04 8.36
C GLY A 71 -12.76 -3.71 7.66
N ARG A 72 -12.20 -3.71 6.45
CA ARG A 72 -11.96 -2.54 5.59
C ARG A 72 -10.87 -1.60 6.13
N ARG A 73 -9.80 -2.21 6.65
CA ARG A 73 -8.59 -1.52 7.13
C ARG A 73 -7.36 -2.32 6.72
N SER A 74 -6.24 -1.64 6.47
CA SER A 74 -4.93 -2.30 6.38
C SER A 74 -4.42 -2.67 7.78
N LEU A 75 -3.44 -3.56 7.86
CA LEU A 75 -2.80 -3.94 9.13
C LEU A 75 -2.21 -2.71 9.84
N GLY A 76 -1.51 -1.84 9.12
CA GLY A 76 -0.96 -0.61 9.71
C GLY A 76 -2.05 0.29 10.28
N LYS A 77 -3.18 0.46 9.58
CA LYS A 77 -4.31 1.25 10.06
C LYS A 77 -5.03 0.61 11.25
N LEU A 78 -5.13 -0.72 11.26
CA LEU A 78 -5.70 -1.47 12.39
C LEU A 78 -4.89 -1.22 13.67
N ILE A 79 -3.57 -1.35 13.60
CA ILE A 79 -2.66 -1.14 14.73
C ILE A 79 -2.72 0.32 15.22
N CYS A 80 -2.80 1.28 14.30
CA CYS A 80 -2.89 2.71 14.64
C CYS A 80 -4.30 3.17 15.04
N GLY A 81 -5.31 2.29 15.07
CA GLY A 81 -6.69 2.65 15.41
C GLY A 81 -7.36 3.56 14.38
N LEU A 82 -6.95 3.49 13.11
CA LEU A 82 -7.53 4.28 12.01
C LEU A 82 -8.60 3.47 11.28
N ALA A 83 -9.65 4.15 10.82
CA ALA A 83 -10.70 3.57 9.99
C ALA A 83 -10.90 4.39 8.72
N ILE A 84 -11.34 3.72 7.65
CA ILE A 84 -11.67 4.37 6.39
C ILE A 84 -13.20 4.51 6.32
N GLN A 85 -13.65 5.75 6.17
CA GLN A 85 -15.07 6.07 6.07
C GLN A 85 -15.35 6.72 4.71
N SER A 86 -16.59 6.60 4.25
CA SER A 86 -17.09 7.38 3.12
C SER A 86 -17.17 8.85 3.51
N SER A 87 -16.71 9.75 2.66
CA SER A 87 -16.83 11.19 2.90
C SER A 87 -18.26 11.73 2.73
N GLU A 88 -19.15 10.96 2.10
CA GLU A 88 -20.53 11.34 1.86
C GLU A 88 -21.47 10.86 2.98
N THR A 89 -21.29 9.62 3.44
CA THR A 89 -22.23 9.00 4.41
C THR A 89 -21.64 8.88 5.81
N GLY A 90 -20.33 9.04 5.99
CA GLY A 90 -19.66 8.79 7.27
C GLY A 90 -19.57 7.31 7.65
N GLU A 91 -20.18 6.42 6.86
CA GLU A 91 -20.15 4.97 7.07
C GLU A 91 -18.86 4.34 6.55
N LYS A 92 -18.69 3.02 6.78
CA LYS A 92 -17.55 2.29 6.25
C LYS A 92 -17.53 2.34 4.72
N ALA A 93 -16.40 2.74 4.14
CA ALA A 93 -16.23 2.82 2.70
C ALA A 93 -16.52 1.47 2.01
N SER A 94 -17.09 1.50 0.81
CA SER A 94 -17.34 0.27 0.02
C SER A 94 -16.03 -0.36 -0.44
N VAL A 95 -16.03 -1.67 -0.70
CA VAL A 95 -14.84 -2.38 -1.21
C VAL A 95 -14.40 -1.81 -2.55
N GLY A 96 -15.34 -1.45 -3.43
CA GLY A 96 -15.03 -0.83 -4.71
C GLY A 96 -14.32 0.52 -4.56
N SER A 97 -14.78 1.38 -3.63
CA SER A 97 -14.11 2.65 -3.31
C SER A 97 -12.70 2.43 -2.75
N LEU A 98 -12.48 1.37 -1.96
CA LEU A 98 -11.17 1.04 -1.41
C LEU A 98 -10.19 0.59 -2.50
N ILE A 99 -10.64 -0.26 -3.44
CA ILE A 99 -9.85 -0.70 -4.58
C ILE A 99 -9.52 0.49 -5.49
N LEU A 100 -10.51 1.32 -5.83
CA LEU A 100 -10.30 2.51 -6.65
C LEU A 100 -9.27 3.46 -6.03
N ARG A 101 -9.35 3.68 -4.71
CA ARG A 101 -8.36 4.45 -3.97
C ARG A 101 -6.96 3.84 -4.05
N ASN A 102 -6.86 2.51 -3.98
CA ASN A 102 -5.58 1.82 -4.00
C ASN A 102 -4.98 1.72 -5.41
N ILE A 103 -5.78 1.77 -6.47
CA ILE A 103 -5.28 1.91 -7.85
C ILE A 103 -4.50 3.22 -8.00
N THR A 104 -5.02 4.32 -7.46
CA THR A 104 -4.30 5.60 -7.48
C THR A 104 -3.04 5.58 -6.63
N TYR A 105 -3.02 4.77 -5.56
CA TYR A 105 -1.81 4.56 -4.76
C TYR A 105 -0.68 3.84 -5.52
N ALA A 106 -1.00 3.04 -6.53
CA ALA A 106 0.02 2.42 -7.40
C ALA A 106 0.78 3.47 -8.24
N ILE A 107 0.24 4.68 -8.39
CA ILE A 107 0.88 5.85 -9.02
C ILE A 107 1.52 6.74 -7.93
N VAL A 108 2.21 6.10 -6.99
CA VAL A 108 2.68 6.65 -5.69
C VAL A 108 3.47 7.95 -5.77
N GLN A 109 4.22 8.15 -6.83
CA GLN A 109 5.07 9.35 -6.95
C GLN A 109 4.23 10.64 -7.07
N ILE A 110 3.04 10.56 -7.62
CA ILE A 110 2.13 11.69 -7.77
C ILE A 110 1.41 11.99 -6.46
N GLU A 111 1.07 10.96 -5.68
CA GLU A 111 0.36 11.13 -4.40
C GLU A 111 1.15 11.91 -3.34
N VAL A 112 2.48 11.73 -3.29
CA VAL A 112 3.33 12.45 -2.32
C VAL A 112 3.25 13.95 -2.58
N ILE A 113 3.28 14.38 -3.84
CA ILE A 113 3.15 15.80 -4.22
C ILE A 113 1.76 16.32 -3.82
N PHE A 114 0.69 15.56 -4.07
CA PHE A 114 -0.67 15.97 -3.72
C PHE A 114 -0.90 16.06 -2.19
N VAL A 115 -0.27 15.19 -1.39
CA VAL A 115 -0.35 15.27 0.08
C VAL A 115 0.37 16.51 0.61
N LEU A 116 1.50 16.87 0.00
CA LEU A 116 2.28 18.05 0.40
C LEU A 116 1.60 19.37 -0.01
N VAL A 117 0.97 19.41 -1.19
CA VAL A 117 0.34 20.63 -1.75
C VAL A 117 -1.15 20.71 -1.40
N GLY A 118 -1.84 19.60 -1.26
CA GLY A 118 -3.30 19.47 -1.20
C GLY A 118 -3.90 19.29 0.19
N LYS A 119 -3.59 20.13 1.18
CA LYS A 119 -4.27 20.16 2.50
C LYS A 119 -4.49 18.79 3.17
N GLY A 120 -3.62 17.81 2.89
CA GLY A 120 -3.62 16.49 3.54
C GLY A 120 -4.65 15.47 3.00
N LYS A 121 -5.37 15.76 1.94
CA LYS A 121 -6.20 14.76 1.22
C LYS A 121 -5.37 14.13 0.10
N ARG A 122 -5.45 12.80 0.00
CA ARG A 122 -4.82 12.08 -1.10
C ARG A 122 -5.70 12.13 -2.35
N LEU A 123 -5.09 12.05 -3.53
CA LEU A 123 -5.83 12.00 -4.80
C LEU A 123 -6.82 10.82 -4.81
N GLY A 124 -6.38 9.65 -4.34
CA GLY A 124 -7.23 8.47 -4.23
C GLY A 124 -8.41 8.63 -3.28
N ASP A 125 -8.25 9.38 -2.19
CA ASP A 125 -9.34 9.68 -1.25
C ASP A 125 -10.38 10.60 -1.90
N SER A 126 -9.94 11.54 -2.75
CA SER A 126 -10.84 12.44 -3.49
C SER A 126 -11.62 11.70 -4.57
N ILE A 127 -10.95 10.82 -5.34
CA ILE A 127 -11.59 10.05 -6.43
C ILE A 127 -12.56 9.00 -5.87
N ALA A 128 -12.15 8.32 -4.80
CA ALA A 128 -12.96 7.27 -4.16
C ALA A 128 -14.00 7.80 -3.17
N LYS A 129 -14.05 9.13 -2.96
CA LYS A 129 -14.93 9.80 -1.98
C LYS A 129 -14.80 9.18 -0.58
N THR A 130 -13.57 8.98 -0.14
CA THR A 130 -13.22 8.37 1.15
C THR A 130 -12.41 9.32 2.03
N GLN A 131 -12.40 9.07 3.33
CA GLN A 131 -11.58 9.78 4.31
C GLN A 131 -11.07 8.81 5.39
N VAL A 132 -9.98 9.16 6.04
CA VAL A 132 -9.34 8.41 7.13
C VAL A 132 -9.29 9.26 8.39
#